data_86817af2e1c9a71de474530f3ccb937f
#
_entry.id   86817af2e1c9a71de474530f3ccb937f
#
_cell.length_a   1.000
_cell.length_b   1.000
_cell.length_c   1.000
_cell.angle_alpha   90.00
_cell.angle_beta   90.00
_cell.angle_gamma   90.00
#
_symmetry.space_group_name_H-M   'P 1'
#
loop_
_entity.id
_entity.type
_entity.pdbx_description
1 polymer ?
#
loop_
_entity_poly.entity_id
_entity_poly.type
_entity_poly.pdbx_seq_one_letter_code
_entity_poly.pdbx_strand_id
1 'polypeptide(L)'
;LENDMLAPFHYFGVADLCIDDKVIDDPRFFALLCSQERARHIAEKIEEYTVDKKNRKGLIFCNRNEEAEVLSEELNALGYRTAALSAKDSETVRDEVILQLEKGIIEYILSVNIFNEGIDIPSVNQIIMLRRTESAIVFIQQLGRGLRKANEKEYTLVLDFIGNYQKNYFIPIALSGDRPYNKDSLRAFVKEGSTIIPGCSTINFDRVSEDRIFRAIDDGSFSGVKLICEEYEHLKQMLGRIPDLLDFDENESIDPLRIFMKFGSYHAFLSKYEPSYQTRFDDTQCSMLKFISQKLANGKRLEDLLLIRNVVRSASTSYAPLAEELHERTGRDRKSVV
;
A
#
# COMPACT_ATOMS: atom_id res chain seq x y z
N LEU A 1 -7.98 -4.01 12.06
CA LEU A 1 -9.28 -3.64 12.67
C LEU A 1 -9.80 -4.74 13.59
N GLU A 2 -9.64 -6.02 13.24
CA GLU A 2 -10.17 -7.16 14.03
C GLU A 2 -9.63 -7.24 15.48
N ASN A 3 -8.46 -6.66 15.76
CA ASN A 3 -7.83 -6.68 17.09
C ASN A 3 -7.90 -5.34 17.83
N ASP A 4 -8.76 -4.41 17.41
CA ASP A 4 -8.94 -3.09 18.05
C ASP A 4 -7.63 -2.27 18.17
N MET A 5 -6.65 -2.47 17.28
CA MET A 5 -5.35 -1.80 17.30
C MET A 5 -5.33 -0.49 16.53
N LEU A 6 -6.23 -0.31 15.54
CA LEU A 6 -6.28 0.85 14.67
C LEU A 6 -7.55 1.67 14.89
N ALA A 7 -7.47 2.98 14.69
CA ALA A 7 -8.64 3.85 14.68
C ALA A 7 -9.49 3.60 13.42
N PRO A 8 -10.83 3.73 13.49
CA PRO A 8 -11.67 3.76 12.31
C PRO A 8 -11.24 4.85 11.35
N PHE A 9 -11.53 4.70 10.07
CA PHE A 9 -11.24 5.73 9.08
C PHE A 9 -12.40 5.94 8.10
N HIS A 10 -12.51 7.16 7.62
CA HIS A 10 -13.41 7.52 6.53
C HIS A 10 -12.57 7.99 5.35
N TYR A 11 -12.56 7.18 4.30
CA TYR A 11 -11.82 7.44 3.08
C TYR A 11 -12.77 8.03 2.02
N PHE A 12 -12.33 9.13 1.43
CA PHE A 12 -13.00 9.80 0.32
C PHE A 12 -12.01 9.99 -0.83
N GLY A 13 -12.24 9.25 -1.92
CA GLY A 13 -11.57 9.51 -3.19
C GLY A 13 -12.28 10.66 -3.90
N VAL A 14 -11.62 11.79 -4.02
CA VAL A 14 -12.14 13.02 -4.62
C VAL A 14 -11.34 13.38 -5.88
N ALA A 15 -12.03 13.92 -6.89
CA ALA A 15 -11.36 14.30 -8.12
C ALA A 15 -10.38 15.45 -7.88
N ASP A 16 -9.09 15.26 -8.26
CA ASP A 16 -8.14 16.38 -8.36
C ASP A 16 -8.43 17.22 -9.60
N LEU A 17 -7.99 18.48 -9.57
CA LEU A 17 -8.08 19.36 -10.74
C LEU A 17 -7.28 18.76 -11.89
N CYS A 18 -7.87 18.78 -13.08
CA CYS A 18 -7.24 18.33 -14.31
C CYS A 18 -7.37 19.40 -15.39
N ILE A 19 -6.35 19.55 -16.20
CA ILE A 19 -6.43 20.29 -17.44
C ILE A 19 -6.60 19.27 -18.59
N ASP A 20 -7.73 19.36 -19.34
CA ASP A 20 -7.96 18.66 -20.59
C ASP A 20 -7.75 17.14 -20.57
N ASP A 21 -8.21 16.41 -19.56
CA ASP A 21 -8.08 14.93 -19.46
C ASP A 21 -6.66 14.37 -19.66
N LYS A 22 -5.62 15.21 -19.63
CA LYS A 22 -4.23 14.79 -19.84
C LYS A 22 -3.63 14.22 -18.54
N VAL A 23 -2.87 13.16 -18.71
CA VAL A 23 -2.07 12.55 -17.64
C VAL A 23 -1.06 13.57 -17.11
N ILE A 24 -1.10 13.91 -15.82
CA ILE A 24 -0.22 14.91 -15.19
C ILE A 24 1.18 14.30 -14.88
N ASP A 25 1.76 13.56 -15.81
CA ASP A 25 3.12 13.02 -15.66
C ASP A 25 4.22 13.95 -16.22
N ASP A 26 3.81 15.04 -16.87
CA ASP A 26 4.70 15.97 -17.55
C ASP A 26 5.14 17.11 -16.62
N PRO A 27 6.46 17.44 -16.53
CA PRO A 27 6.96 18.60 -15.78
C PRO A 27 6.28 19.93 -16.09
N ARG A 28 5.67 20.07 -17.29
CA ARG A 28 4.89 21.24 -17.70
C ARG A 28 3.66 21.49 -16.83
N PHE A 29 3.13 20.46 -16.17
CA PHE A 29 1.99 20.59 -15.25
C PHE A 29 2.38 20.97 -13.83
N PHE A 30 3.68 21.11 -13.53
CA PHE A 30 4.14 21.53 -12.21
C PHE A 30 3.51 22.88 -11.77
N ALA A 31 3.38 23.84 -12.70
CA ALA A 31 2.73 25.12 -12.41
C ALA A 31 1.26 24.96 -11.99
N LEU A 32 0.55 23.93 -12.48
CA LEU A 32 -0.82 23.63 -12.06
C LEU A 32 -0.84 23.00 -10.67
N LEU A 33 0.09 22.08 -10.38
CA LEU A 33 0.18 21.45 -9.06
C LEU A 33 0.45 22.46 -7.95
N CYS A 34 1.11 23.57 -8.29
CA CYS A 34 1.43 24.69 -7.39
C CYS A 34 0.47 25.87 -7.55
N SER A 35 -0.67 25.72 -8.25
CA SER A 35 -1.57 26.83 -8.52
C SER A 35 -2.43 27.19 -7.30
N GLN A 36 -2.78 28.47 -7.17
CA GLN A 36 -3.76 28.94 -6.20
C GLN A 36 -5.12 28.28 -6.36
N GLU A 37 -5.49 27.93 -7.60
CA GLU A 37 -6.76 27.25 -7.88
C GLU A 37 -6.77 25.87 -7.25
N ARG A 38 -5.66 25.13 -7.34
CA ARG A 38 -5.55 23.82 -6.69
C ARG A 38 -5.52 23.95 -5.17
N ALA A 39 -4.82 24.94 -4.62
CA ALA A 39 -4.84 25.20 -3.18
C ALA A 39 -6.25 25.51 -2.66
N ARG A 40 -7.04 26.32 -3.39
CA ARG A 40 -8.45 26.57 -3.06
C ARG A 40 -9.29 25.31 -3.15
N HIS A 41 -9.14 24.52 -4.20
CA HIS A 41 -9.85 23.25 -4.35
C HIS A 41 -9.56 22.28 -3.21
N ILE A 42 -8.29 22.15 -2.81
CA ILE A 42 -7.89 21.36 -1.65
C ILE A 42 -8.54 21.90 -0.37
N ALA A 43 -8.47 23.21 -0.16
CA ALA A 43 -9.09 23.86 0.99
C ALA A 43 -10.61 23.66 1.05
N GLU A 44 -11.31 23.80 -0.09
CA GLU A 44 -12.75 23.53 -0.20
C GLU A 44 -13.09 22.10 0.18
N LYS A 45 -12.33 21.12 -0.30
CA LYS A 45 -12.54 19.71 0.06
C LYS A 45 -12.23 19.42 1.52
N ILE A 46 -11.19 20.00 2.09
CA ILE A 46 -10.91 19.92 3.52
C ILE A 46 -12.10 20.48 4.32
N GLU A 47 -12.64 21.66 3.94
CA GLU A 47 -13.80 22.26 4.62
C GLU A 47 -15.07 21.44 4.47
N GLU A 48 -15.31 20.83 3.31
CA GLU A 48 -16.48 20.01 3.00
C GLU A 48 -16.52 18.72 3.86
N TYR A 49 -15.38 18.04 3.98
CA TYR A 49 -15.34 16.73 4.63
C TYR A 49 -14.91 16.76 6.11
N THR A 50 -14.38 17.88 6.61
CA THR A 50 -13.96 18.00 8.01
C THR A 50 -15.15 18.37 8.91
N VAL A 51 -15.49 17.49 9.85
CA VAL A 51 -16.54 17.72 10.84
C VAL A 51 -16.01 18.58 11.99
N ASP A 52 -14.92 18.19 12.62
CA ASP A 52 -14.28 18.96 13.71
C ASP A 52 -13.21 19.90 13.17
N LYS A 53 -13.65 21.14 12.88
CA LYS A 53 -12.78 22.17 12.32
C LYS A 53 -11.79 22.78 13.33
N LYS A 54 -11.96 22.52 14.62
CA LYS A 54 -11.10 23.10 15.67
C LYS A 54 -9.93 22.21 16.03
N ASN A 55 -10.04 20.91 15.78
CA ASN A 55 -9.03 19.91 16.14
C ASN A 55 -8.44 19.23 14.90
N ARG A 56 -7.97 20.04 13.95
CA ARG A 56 -7.31 19.55 12.75
C ARG A 56 -5.84 19.26 13.03
N LYS A 57 -5.42 18.02 12.81
CA LYS A 57 -4.03 17.59 12.88
C LYS A 57 -3.78 16.66 11.70
N GLY A 58 -3.23 17.20 10.62
CA GLY A 58 -3.17 16.50 9.35
C GLY A 58 -1.78 16.37 8.76
N LEU A 59 -1.64 15.33 7.92
CA LEU A 59 -0.50 15.15 7.03
C LEU A 59 -0.99 15.31 5.59
N ILE A 60 -0.26 16.08 4.79
CA ILE A 60 -0.51 16.25 3.35
C ILE A 60 0.67 15.68 2.59
N PHE A 61 0.43 14.63 1.81
CA PHE A 61 1.45 13.97 1.00
C PHE A 61 1.48 14.55 -0.42
N CYS A 62 2.61 15.15 -0.79
CA CYS A 62 2.85 15.79 -2.08
C CYS A 62 3.75 14.92 -2.97
N ASN A 63 3.80 15.22 -4.29
CA ASN A 63 4.68 14.52 -5.22
C ASN A 63 6.13 15.02 -5.14
N ARG A 64 6.35 16.31 -4.84
CA ARG A 64 7.66 16.98 -4.83
C ARG A 64 7.79 17.91 -3.66
N ASN A 65 9.03 18.16 -3.22
CA ASN A 65 9.29 19.08 -2.10
C ASN A 65 8.90 20.53 -2.47
N GLU A 66 9.20 20.97 -3.69
CA GLU A 66 8.83 22.29 -4.18
C GLU A 66 7.30 22.48 -4.22
N GLU A 67 6.55 21.43 -4.55
CA GLU A 67 5.08 21.44 -4.47
C GLU A 67 4.61 21.63 -3.02
N ALA A 68 5.22 20.92 -2.07
CA ALA A 68 4.88 21.02 -0.65
C ALA A 68 5.13 22.43 -0.10
N GLU A 69 6.27 23.03 -0.45
CA GLU A 69 6.64 24.38 -0.04
C GLU A 69 5.62 25.40 -0.57
N VAL A 70 5.36 25.43 -1.88
CA VAL A 70 4.43 26.38 -2.51
C VAL A 70 2.99 26.18 -2.01
N LEU A 71 2.50 24.94 -1.92
CA LEU A 71 1.16 24.67 -1.40
C LEU A 71 1.02 25.06 0.07
N SER A 72 2.07 24.90 0.88
CA SER A 72 2.07 25.37 2.26
C SER A 72 1.89 26.90 2.33
N GLU A 73 2.61 27.66 1.49
CA GLU A 73 2.45 29.11 1.40
C GLU A 73 1.04 29.51 0.96
N GLU A 74 0.51 28.87 -0.09
CA GLU A 74 -0.84 29.17 -0.60
C GLU A 74 -1.94 28.81 0.43
N LEU A 75 -1.82 27.68 1.12
CA LEU A 75 -2.77 27.31 2.18
C LEU A 75 -2.68 28.26 3.37
N ASN A 76 -1.48 28.73 3.74
CA ASN A 76 -1.29 29.74 4.77
C ASN A 76 -1.94 31.08 4.35
N ALA A 77 -1.86 31.47 3.08
CA ALA A 77 -2.56 32.65 2.56
C ALA A 77 -4.09 32.51 2.60
N LEU A 78 -4.62 31.28 2.55
CA LEU A 78 -6.04 30.99 2.73
C LEU A 78 -6.47 30.88 4.20
N GLY A 79 -5.55 31.07 5.15
CA GLY A 79 -5.82 31.10 6.59
C GLY A 79 -5.59 29.77 7.33
N TYR A 80 -5.06 28.75 6.67
CA TYR A 80 -4.57 27.55 7.34
C TYR A 80 -3.22 27.81 7.99
N ARG A 81 -2.86 26.98 8.95
CA ARG A 81 -1.56 27.03 9.63
C ARG A 81 -0.79 25.77 9.25
N THR A 82 0.12 25.90 8.29
CA THR A 82 0.82 24.77 7.70
C THR A 82 2.34 24.96 7.73
N ALA A 83 3.08 23.85 7.70
CA ALA A 83 4.52 23.82 7.51
C ALA A 83 4.89 22.73 6.50
N ALA A 84 5.85 23.02 5.62
CA ALA A 84 6.42 22.02 4.72
C ALA A 84 7.68 21.43 5.35
N LEU A 85 7.88 20.10 5.23
CA LEU A 85 9.07 19.38 5.65
C LEU A 85 9.66 18.56 4.51
N SER A 86 10.98 18.57 4.43
CA SER A 86 11.76 17.85 3.43
C SER A 86 12.84 16.95 4.06
N ALA A 87 13.39 16.00 3.30
CA ALA A 87 14.49 15.18 3.77
C ALA A 87 15.76 15.98 4.11
N LYS A 88 15.84 17.23 3.67
CA LYS A 88 16.96 18.15 3.95
C LYS A 88 16.90 18.78 5.34
N ASP A 89 15.72 18.76 5.97
CA ASP A 89 15.55 19.35 7.29
C ASP A 89 16.21 18.47 8.36
N SER A 90 16.83 19.11 9.35
CA SER A 90 17.45 18.40 10.45
C SER A 90 16.40 17.71 11.32
N GLU A 91 16.81 16.69 12.05
CA GLU A 91 15.95 15.98 12.99
C GLU A 91 15.31 16.95 14.02
N THR A 92 16.11 17.90 14.52
CA THR A 92 15.62 18.93 15.46
C THR A 92 14.49 19.77 14.87
N VAL A 93 14.59 20.19 13.60
CA VAL A 93 13.55 20.98 12.93
C VAL A 93 12.29 20.12 12.74
N ARG A 94 12.44 18.85 12.38
CA ARG A 94 11.30 17.93 12.23
C ARG A 94 10.56 17.72 13.54
N ASP A 95 11.29 17.48 14.63
CA ASP A 95 10.72 17.30 15.96
C ASP A 95 9.98 18.55 16.43
N GLU A 96 10.53 19.74 16.17
CA GLU A 96 9.89 21.01 16.51
C GLU A 96 8.56 21.19 15.75
N VAL A 97 8.54 20.92 14.44
CA VAL A 97 7.33 21.05 13.61
C VAL A 97 6.28 20.01 14.02
N ILE A 98 6.70 18.78 14.34
CA ILE A 98 5.79 17.74 14.86
C ILE A 98 5.17 18.20 16.18
N LEU A 99 5.97 18.74 17.09
CA LEU A 99 5.48 19.25 18.37
C LEU A 99 4.50 20.42 18.18
N GLN A 100 4.70 21.28 17.18
CA GLN A 100 3.76 22.34 16.83
C GLN A 100 2.42 21.77 16.34
N LEU A 101 2.43 20.68 15.55
CA LEU A 101 1.21 19.98 15.12
C LEU A 101 0.48 19.36 16.31
N GLU A 102 1.19 18.68 17.19
CA GLU A 102 0.61 18.06 18.39
C GLU A 102 -0.04 19.10 19.32
N LYS A 103 0.58 20.28 19.48
CA LYS A 103 0.04 21.39 20.26
C LYS A 103 -1.07 22.18 19.54
N GLY A 104 -1.37 21.87 18.27
CA GLY A 104 -2.35 22.60 17.47
C GLY A 104 -1.92 24.03 17.09
N ILE A 105 -0.62 24.33 17.15
CA ILE A 105 -0.04 25.60 16.66
C ILE A 105 -0.14 25.62 15.13
N ILE A 106 0.17 24.51 14.49
CA ILE A 106 -0.10 24.27 13.07
C ILE A 106 -1.17 23.19 12.92
N GLU A 107 -1.85 23.16 11.77
CA GLU A 107 -2.93 22.23 11.44
C GLU A 107 -2.46 21.11 10.52
N TYR A 108 -1.51 21.42 9.63
CA TYR A 108 -1.03 20.45 8.64
C TYR A 108 0.48 20.52 8.45
N ILE A 109 1.07 19.34 8.23
CA ILE A 109 2.45 19.20 7.73
C ILE A 109 2.39 18.67 6.31
N LEU A 110 3.03 19.38 5.37
CA LEU A 110 3.17 18.95 3.98
C LEU A 110 4.52 18.26 3.79
N SER A 111 4.55 17.11 3.14
CA SER A 111 5.79 16.39 2.88
C SER A 111 5.68 15.41 1.69
N VAL A 112 6.82 14.92 1.21
CA VAL A 112 6.86 13.92 0.13
C VAL A 112 7.03 12.51 0.69
N ASN A 113 8.13 12.21 1.35
CA ASN A 113 8.47 10.84 1.78
C ASN A 113 8.98 10.75 3.22
N ILE A 114 9.09 11.86 3.94
CA ILE A 114 9.73 11.90 5.27
C ILE A 114 9.02 10.98 6.28
N PHE A 115 7.71 10.85 6.12
CA PHE A 115 6.88 10.04 7.02
C PHE A 115 6.75 8.57 6.55
N ASN A 116 7.49 8.12 5.54
CA ASN A 116 7.47 6.71 5.14
C ASN A 116 8.20 5.81 6.14
N GLU A 117 9.16 6.35 6.92
CA GLU A 117 9.91 5.58 7.92
C GLU A 117 10.05 6.34 9.25
N GLY A 118 9.78 5.65 10.36
CA GLY A 118 10.24 6.03 11.71
C GLY A 118 9.48 7.13 12.45
N ILE A 119 8.67 7.97 11.82
CA ILE A 119 7.94 9.04 12.52
C ILE A 119 6.52 8.57 12.85
N ASP A 120 6.18 8.64 14.12
CA ASP A 120 4.87 8.28 14.66
C ASP A 120 4.19 9.49 15.29
N ILE A 121 3.03 9.87 14.76
CA ILE A 121 2.22 10.97 15.30
C ILE A 121 0.80 10.45 15.53
N PRO A 122 0.51 9.80 16.66
CA PRO A 122 -0.81 9.20 16.92
C PRO A 122 -1.96 10.21 16.90
N SER A 123 -1.69 11.47 17.20
CA SER A 123 -2.67 12.56 17.22
C SER A 123 -3.16 12.97 15.82
N VAL A 124 -2.53 12.54 14.73
CA VAL A 124 -2.97 12.81 13.36
C VAL A 124 -4.35 12.21 13.13
N ASN A 125 -5.32 13.05 12.77
CA ASN A 125 -6.70 12.69 12.48
C ASN A 125 -7.13 12.98 11.05
N GLN A 126 -6.22 13.53 10.21
CA GLN A 126 -6.48 13.77 8.80
C GLN A 126 -5.27 13.37 7.95
N ILE A 127 -5.51 12.68 6.86
CA ILE A 127 -4.52 12.34 5.84
C ILE A 127 -5.04 12.86 4.50
N ILE A 128 -4.24 13.68 3.84
CA ILE A 128 -4.56 14.25 2.53
C ILE A 128 -3.50 13.76 1.55
N MET A 129 -3.93 13.03 0.53
CA MET A 129 -3.07 12.46 -0.49
C MET A 129 -3.20 13.27 -1.77
N LEU A 130 -2.17 14.06 -2.11
CA LEU A 130 -2.08 14.86 -3.34
C LEU A 130 -1.16 14.18 -4.36
N ARG A 131 -0.57 13.05 -3.98
CA ARG A 131 0.38 12.33 -4.81
C ARG A 131 -0.28 11.16 -5.52
N ARG A 132 0.24 10.83 -6.71
CA ARG A 132 -0.17 9.61 -7.40
C ARG A 132 0.21 8.36 -6.59
N THR A 133 -0.66 7.38 -6.58
CA THR A 133 -0.40 6.07 -6.00
C THR A 133 0.47 5.26 -6.96
N GLU A 134 1.74 5.05 -6.61
CA GLU A 134 2.69 4.28 -7.42
C GLU A 134 2.72 2.80 -7.06
N SER A 135 2.37 2.47 -5.81
CA SER A 135 2.27 1.11 -5.32
C SER A 135 1.26 1.02 -4.16
N ALA A 136 0.63 -0.14 -4.02
CA ALA A 136 -0.30 -0.41 -2.92
C ALA A 136 0.40 -0.33 -1.55
N ILE A 137 1.67 -0.75 -1.46
CA ILE A 137 2.46 -0.73 -0.22
C ILE A 137 2.66 0.69 0.27
N VAL A 138 3.12 1.61 -0.60
CA VAL A 138 3.36 3.01 -0.22
C VAL A 138 2.04 3.67 0.21
N PHE A 139 0.94 3.36 -0.46
CA PHE A 139 -0.38 3.85 -0.10
C PHE A 139 -0.78 3.41 1.31
N ILE A 140 -0.66 2.12 1.63
CA ILE A 140 -0.97 1.58 2.96
C ILE A 140 -0.05 2.14 4.04
N GLN A 141 1.25 2.32 3.75
CA GLN A 141 2.19 2.93 4.70
C GLN A 141 1.81 4.36 5.06
N GLN A 142 1.39 5.16 4.09
CA GLN A 142 0.94 6.53 4.31
C GLN A 142 -0.39 6.57 5.07
N LEU A 143 -1.34 5.75 4.66
CA LEU A 143 -2.62 5.59 5.34
C LEU A 143 -2.42 5.17 6.81
N GLY A 144 -1.55 4.19 7.05
CA GLY A 144 -1.25 3.65 8.38
C GLY A 144 -0.74 4.68 9.38
N ARG A 145 -0.09 5.76 8.92
CA ARG A 145 0.39 6.85 9.81
C ARG A 145 -0.73 7.55 10.57
N GLY A 146 -1.89 7.68 9.94
CA GLY A 146 -3.05 8.29 10.60
C GLY A 146 -4.00 7.29 11.24
N LEU A 147 -3.78 5.98 11.12
CA LEU A 147 -4.72 5.00 11.69
C LEU A 147 -4.41 4.59 13.12
N ARG A 148 -3.34 5.10 13.75
CA ARG A 148 -3.06 4.79 15.15
C ARG A 148 -4.08 5.40 16.09
N LYS A 149 -4.40 4.70 17.17
CA LYS A 149 -5.31 5.19 18.20
C LYS A 149 -4.64 6.27 19.05
N ALA A 150 -5.41 7.31 19.37
CA ALA A 150 -5.06 8.33 20.36
C ALA A 150 -6.30 8.68 21.19
N ASN A 151 -6.09 9.18 22.41
CA ASN A 151 -7.17 9.36 23.41
C ASN A 151 -8.31 10.29 22.96
N GLU A 152 -8.05 11.24 22.06
CA GLU A 152 -9.03 12.23 21.58
C GLU A 152 -9.41 12.02 20.11
N LYS A 153 -9.11 10.84 19.57
CA LYS A 153 -9.30 10.55 18.15
C LYS A 153 -10.35 9.47 17.96
N GLU A 154 -11.52 9.86 17.48
CA GLU A 154 -12.62 8.96 17.19
C GLU A 154 -12.41 8.22 15.87
N TYR A 155 -11.90 8.92 14.84
CA TYR A 155 -11.63 8.35 13.52
C TYR A 155 -10.54 9.16 12.80
N THR A 156 -10.09 8.65 11.66
CA THR A 156 -9.21 9.36 10.74
C THR A 156 -9.94 9.68 9.46
N LEU A 157 -9.95 10.95 9.06
CA LEU A 157 -10.40 11.37 7.74
C LEU A 157 -9.27 11.20 6.73
N VAL A 158 -9.55 10.54 5.61
CA VAL A 158 -8.62 10.38 4.50
C VAL A 158 -9.23 11.00 3.25
N LEU A 159 -8.59 12.02 2.71
CA LEU A 159 -8.94 12.64 1.43
C LEU A 159 -7.88 12.29 0.41
N ASP A 160 -8.23 11.54 -0.60
CA ASP A 160 -7.33 11.14 -1.69
C ASP A 160 -7.73 11.87 -2.98
N PHE A 161 -6.86 12.78 -3.44
CA PHE A 161 -7.08 13.58 -4.64
C PHE A 161 -6.66 12.79 -5.87
N ILE A 162 -7.63 12.16 -6.50
CA ILE A 162 -7.43 11.23 -7.62
C ILE A 162 -7.35 12.00 -8.93
N GLY A 163 -6.13 12.18 -9.42
CA GLY A 163 -5.84 12.71 -10.75
C GLY A 163 -6.09 11.68 -11.86
N ASN A 164 -5.79 12.05 -13.11
CA ASN A 164 -5.89 11.14 -14.24
C ASN A 164 -4.59 10.32 -14.41
N TYR A 165 -4.32 9.39 -13.50
CA TYR A 165 -3.12 8.58 -13.47
C TYR A 165 -3.38 7.15 -13.97
N GLN A 166 -2.42 6.59 -14.72
CA GLN A 166 -2.53 5.23 -15.25
C GLN A 166 -2.55 4.14 -14.16
N LYS A 167 -1.99 4.42 -12.98
CA LYS A 167 -1.85 3.47 -11.88
C LYS A 167 -2.91 3.61 -10.78
N ASN A 168 -3.99 4.36 -11.01
CA ASN A 168 -5.09 4.51 -10.03
C ASN A 168 -5.73 3.18 -9.60
N TYR A 169 -5.51 2.10 -10.35
CA TYR A 169 -5.93 0.76 -9.96
C TYR A 169 -5.25 0.24 -8.68
N PHE A 170 -4.11 0.81 -8.26
CA PHE A 170 -3.50 0.46 -6.98
C PHE A 170 -4.32 0.90 -5.77
N ILE A 171 -5.14 1.94 -5.90
CA ILE A 171 -6.00 2.44 -4.82
C ILE A 171 -6.98 1.34 -4.35
N PRO A 172 -7.86 0.79 -5.21
CA PRO A 172 -8.75 -0.28 -4.79
C PRO A 172 -8.02 -1.57 -4.40
N ILE A 173 -6.86 -1.88 -4.98
CA ILE A 173 -6.03 -3.02 -4.57
C ILE A 173 -5.56 -2.85 -3.13
N ALA A 174 -5.02 -1.69 -2.78
CA ALA A 174 -4.54 -1.39 -1.45
C ALA A 174 -5.67 -1.40 -0.40
N LEU A 175 -6.82 -0.82 -0.75
CA LEU A 175 -7.95 -0.72 0.17
C LEU A 175 -8.71 -2.05 0.35
N SER A 176 -8.78 -2.89 -0.68
CA SER A 176 -9.47 -4.19 -0.64
C SER A 176 -8.58 -5.35 -0.18
N GLY A 177 -7.25 -5.20 -0.30
CA GLY A 177 -6.30 -6.29 -0.12
C GLY A 177 -6.36 -7.35 -1.25
N ASP A 178 -6.93 -7.00 -2.42
CA ASP A 178 -7.04 -7.92 -3.57
C ASP A 178 -5.68 -8.16 -4.23
N ARG A 179 -4.89 -9.02 -3.64
CA ARG A 179 -3.55 -9.42 -4.15
C ARG A 179 -3.56 -10.14 -5.49
N PRO A 180 -4.58 -10.96 -5.85
CA PRO A 180 -4.71 -11.53 -7.18
C PRO A 180 -4.96 -10.51 -8.29
N TYR A 181 -5.26 -9.27 -7.97
CA TYR A 181 -5.50 -8.18 -8.93
C TYR A 181 -6.61 -8.54 -9.94
N ASN A 182 -7.74 -9.01 -9.43
CA ASN A 182 -8.89 -9.37 -10.26
C ASN A 182 -9.67 -8.12 -10.65
N LYS A 183 -9.78 -7.84 -11.97
CA LYS A 183 -10.47 -6.65 -12.49
C LYS A 183 -11.93 -6.55 -12.04
N ASP A 184 -12.63 -7.68 -11.99
CA ASP A 184 -14.06 -7.69 -11.66
C ASP A 184 -14.27 -7.49 -10.16
N SER A 185 -13.42 -8.09 -9.30
CA SER A 185 -13.42 -7.84 -7.85
C SER A 185 -13.11 -6.38 -7.53
N LEU A 186 -12.11 -5.80 -8.21
CA LEU A 186 -11.73 -4.40 -8.02
C LEU A 186 -12.84 -3.44 -8.44
N ARG A 187 -13.54 -3.73 -9.56
CA ARG A 187 -14.69 -2.92 -9.99
C ARG A 187 -15.86 -3.02 -9.01
N ALA A 188 -16.15 -4.24 -8.52
CA ALA A 188 -17.18 -4.45 -7.51
C ALA A 188 -16.84 -3.67 -6.23
N PHE A 189 -15.58 -3.75 -5.76
CA PHE A 189 -15.13 -3.02 -4.59
C PHE A 189 -15.30 -1.50 -4.73
N VAL A 190 -14.92 -0.91 -5.87
CA VAL A 190 -15.08 0.54 -6.11
C VAL A 190 -16.55 0.95 -6.09
N LYS A 191 -17.47 0.11 -6.62
CA LYS A 191 -18.91 0.39 -6.62
C LYS A 191 -19.58 0.18 -5.28
N GLU A 192 -19.19 -0.85 -4.55
CA GLU A 192 -19.85 -1.27 -3.30
C GLU A 192 -19.25 -0.57 -2.08
N GLY A 193 -18.01 -0.06 -2.22
CA GLY A 193 -17.33 0.82 -1.24
C GLY A 193 -17.41 0.31 0.20
N SER A 194 -18.07 1.09 1.04
CA SER A 194 -18.12 0.90 2.49
C SER A 194 -18.84 -0.38 2.98
N THR A 195 -19.57 -1.10 2.14
CA THR A 195 -20.31 -2.33 2.57
C THR A 195 -19.38 -3.51 2.81
N ILE A 196 -18.13 -3.45 2.31
CA ILE A 196 -17.20 -4.58 2.34
C ILE A 196 -16.24 -4.51 3.54
N ILE A 197 -16.04 -3.33 4.14
CA ILE A 197 -15.09 -3.16 5.23
C ILE A 197 -15.76 -3.38 6.59
N PRO A 198 -15.22 -4.30 7.42
CA PRO A 198 -15.73 -4.53 8.76
C PRO A 198 -15.55 -3.29 9.66
N GLY A 199 -16.53 -3.01 10.50
CA GLY A 199 -16.48 -1.98 11.53
C GLY A 199 -17.06 -0.63 11.09
N CYS A 200 -16.62 0.46 11.75
CA CYS A 200 -17.13 1.82 11.51
C CYS A 200 -16.40 2.57 10.40
N SER A 201 -15.49 1.92 9.66
CA SER A 201 -14.77 2.55 8.56
C SER A 201 -15.62 2.59 7.29
N THR A 202 -15.42 3.64 6.47
CA THR A 202 -16.13 3.79 5.20
C THR A 202 -15.16 4.16 4.08
N ILE A 203 -15.49 3.72 2.86
CA ILE A 203 -14.78 4.09 1.63
C ILE A 203 -15.81 4.63 0.65
N ASN A 204 -15.58 5.83 0.15
CA ASN A 204 -16.43 6.48 -0.83
C ASN A 204 -15.57 7.12 -1.91
N PHE A 205 -16.04 7.06 -3.16
CA PHE A 205 -15.43 7.74 -4.29
C PHE A 205 -16.45 8.70 -4.91
N ASP A 206 -16.01 9.88 -5.33
CA ASP A 206 -16.86 10.69 -6.20
C ASP A 206 -16.92 10.06 -7.61
N ARG A 207 -17.93 10.45 -8.39
CA ARG A 207 -18.19 9.86 -9.70
C ARG A 207 -16.99 10.00 -10.66
N VAL A 208 -16.29 11.12 -10.62
CA VAL A 208 -15.14 11.38 -11.50
C VAL A 208 -13.97 10.49 -11.12
N SER A 209 -13.73 10.31 -9.82
CA SER A 209 -12.71 9.40 -9.29
C SER A 209 -13.01 7.95 -9.62
N GLU A 210 -14.26 7.51 -9.49
CA GLU A 210 -14.69 6.17 -9.93
C GLU A 210 -14.38 5.94 -11.42
N ASP A 211 -14.77 6.87 -12.29
CA ASP A 211 -14.51 6.77 -13.73
C ASP A 211 -13.00 6.71 -14.05
N ARG A 212 -12.17 7.48 -13.33
CA ARG A 212 -10.70 7.47 -13.47
C ARG A 212 -10.11 6.13 -13.02
N ILE A 213 -10.58 5.58 -11.90
CA ILE A 213 -10.15 4.28 -11.41
C ILE A 213 -10.58 3.17 -12.38
N PHE A 214 -11.81 3.20 -12.90
CA PHE A 214 -12.29 2.22 -13.87
C PHE A 214 -11.49 2.24 -15.15
N ARG A 215 -11.18 3.41 -15.72
CA ARG A 215 -10.28 3.51 -16.88
C ARG A 215 -8.91 2.91 -16.58
N ALA A 216 -8.32 3.21 -15.43
CA ALA A 216 -7.04 2.64 -15.02
C ALA A 216 -7.10 1.10 -14.84
N ILE A 217 -8.21 0.54 -14.33
CA ILE A 217 -8.45 -0.90 -14.25
C ILE A 217 -8.56 -1.51 -15.66
N ASP A 218 -9.24 -0.85 -16.58
CA ASP A 218 -9.44 -1.35 -17.94
C ASP A 218 -8.14 -1.37 -18.73
N ASP A 219 -7.37 -0.30 -18.64
CA ASP A 219 -6.08 -0.12 -19.31
C ASP A 219 -4.95 -0.91 -18.63
N GLY A 220 -5.10 -1.22 -17.34
CA GLY A 220 -4.11 -1.90 -16.53
C GLY A 220 -3.86 -3.35 -16.99
N SER A 221 -2.58 -3.71 -17.17
CA SER A 221 -2.16 -5.09 -17.44
C SER A 221 -1.77 -5.79 -16.13
N PHE A 222 -2.75 -6.35 -15.43
CA PHE A 222 -2.53 -7.00 -14.13
C PHE A 222 -1.87 -8.37 -14.18
N SER A 223 -1.78 -9.00 -15.35
CA SER A 223 -1.12 -10.31 -15.52
C SER A 223 0.34 -10.19 -15.95
N GLY A 224 0.85 -8.99 -16.08
CA GLY A 224 2.09 -8.72 -16.78
C GLY A 224 3.34 -8.99 -15.95
N VAL A 225 4.39 -9.46 -16.64
CA VAL A 225 5.77 -9.50 -16.14
C VAL A 225 6.19 -8.16 -15.55
N LYS A 226 5.75 -7.06 -16.17
CA LYS A 226 6.06 -5.69 -15.76
C LYS A 226 5.59 -5.40 -14.33
N LEU A 227 4.36 -5.75 -13.98
CA LEU A 227 3.83 -5.56 -12.63
C LEU A 227 4.64 -6.36 -11.60
N ILE A 228 4.94 -7.63 -11.91
CA ILE A 228 5.75 -8.47 -11.01
C ILE A 228 7.14 -7.85 -10.78
N CYS A 229 7.77 -7.35 -11.85
CA CYS A 229 9.08 -6.70 -11.75
C CYS A 229 9.02 -5.39 -10.96
N GLU A 230 8.01 -4.55 -11.18
CA GLU A 230 7.82 -3.28 -10.47
C GLU A 230 7.64 -3.51 -8.96
N GLU A 231 6.78 -4.44 -8.56
CA GLU A 231 6.54 -4.76 -7.14
C GLU A 231 7.78 -5.41 -6.48
N TYR A 232 8.48 -6.28 -7.21
CA TYR A 232 9.74 -6.86 -6.76
C TYR A 232 10.81 -5.79 -6.51
N GLU A 233 11.04 -4.90 -7.49
CA GLU A 233 12.04 -3.83 -7.37
C GLU A 233 11.70 -2.86 -6.23
N HIS A 234 10.43 -2.53 -6.06
CA HIS A 234 9.97 -1.69 -4.96
C HIS A 234 10.26 -2.34 -3.60
N LEU A 235 9.89 -3.61 -3.44
CA LEU A 235 10.13 -4.36 -2.21
C LEU A 235 11.64 -4.54 -1.94
N LYS A 236 12.43 -4.81 -2.97
CA LYS A 236 13.89 -4.91 -2.89
C LYS A 236 14.53 -3.61 -2.42
N GLN A 237 14.10 -2.46 -2.97
CA GLN A 237 14.59 -1.14 -2.55
C GLN A 237 14.24 -0.84 -1.09
N MET A 238 13.03 -1.17 -0.67
CA MET A 238 12.58 -0.98 0.71
C MET A 238 13.39 -1.83 1.70
N LEU A 239 13.69 -3.08 1.36
CA LEU A 239 14.43 -4.01 2.23
C LEU A 239 15.95 -3.87 2.14
N GLY A 240 16.48 -3.23 1.09
CA GLY A 240 17.93 -3.15 0.83
C GLY A 240 18.60 -4.48 0.49
N ARG A 241 17.81 -5.54 0.22
CA ARG A 241 18.27 -6.90 -0.12
C ARG A 241 17.32 -7.56 -1.11
N ILE A 242 17.73 -8.69 -1.70
CA ILE A 242 16.81 -9.55 -2.46
C ILE A 242 15.70 -10.03 -1.51
N PRO A 243 14.42 -9.72 -1.78
CA PRO A 243 13.31 -10.24 -0.99
C PRO A 243 13.26 -11.77 -1.02
N ASP A 244 12.87 -12.38 0.07
CA ASP A 244 12.43 -13.78 0.04
C ASP A 244 10.89 -13.85 -0.11
N LEU A 245 10.33 -15.07 -0.20
CA LEU A 245 8.91 -15.23 -0.47
C LEU A 245 8.02 -14.75 0.68
N LEU A 246 8.51 -14.78 1.92
CA LEU A 246 7.77 -14.30 3.10
C LEU A 246 7.72 -12.78 3.12
N ASP A 247 8.77 -12.10 2.64
CA ASP A 247 8.79 -10.64 2.58
C ASP A 247 7.63 -10.08 1.75
N PHE A 248 7.22 -10.76 0.67
CA PHE A 248 6.06 -10.35 -0.13
C PHE A 248 4.75 -10.44 0.67
N ASP A 249 4.64 -11.43 1.55
CA ASP A 249 3.47 -11.61 2.39
C ASP A 249 3.45 -10.64 3.58
N GLU A 250 4.56 -10.52 4.27
CA GLU A 250 4.71 -9.64 5.44
C GLU A 250 4.58 -8.15 5.09
N ASN A 251 4.96 -7.75 3.88
CA ASN A 251 4.84 -6.37 3.40
C ASN A 251 3.62 -6.14 2.50
N GLU A 252 2.67 -7.07 2.49
CA GLU A 252 1.42 -6.96 1.71
C GLU A 252 1.63 -6.64 0.22
N SER A 253 2.76 -7.09 -0.36
CA SER A 253 3.10 -6.91 -1.77
C SER A 253 2.33 -7.90 -2.67
N ILE A 254 2.79 -8.06 -3.89
CA ILE A 254 2.17 -9.00 -4.84
C ILE A 254 2.18 -10.43 -4.28
N ASP A 255 1.08 -11.18 -4.52
CA ASP A 255 1.00 -12.59 -4.17
C ASP A 255 2.10 -13.39 -4.89
N PRO A 256 3.01 -14.08 -4.16
CA PRO A 256 4.06 -14.91 -4.74
C PRO A 256 3.57 -15.96 -5.74
N LEU A 257 2.33 -16.44 -5.61
CA LEU A 257 1.72 -17.39 -6.56
C LEU A 257 1.69 -16.84 -8.00
N ARG A 258 1.60 -15.52 -8.18
CA ARG A 258 1.66 -14.89 -9.51
C ARG A 258 3.04 -15.06 -10.15
N ILE A 259 4.10 -14.97 -9.34
CA ILE A 259 5.47 -15.22 -9.80
C ILE A 259 5.58 -16.68 -10.27
N PHE A 260 5.04 -17.61 -9.48
CA PHE A 260 5.07 -19.04 -9.82
C PHE A 260 4.24 -19.37 -11.07
N MET A 261 3.07 -18.78 -11.21
CA MET A 261 2.24 -18.95 -12.41
C MET A 261 2.94 -18.45 -13.66
N LYS A 262 3.67 -17.33 -13.58
CA LYS A 262 4.30 -16.69 -14.74
C LYS A 262 5.66 -17.28 -15.08
N PHE A 263 6.48 -17.58 -14.08
CA PHE A 263 7.88 -17.99 -14.27
C PHE A 263 8.15 -19.45 -13.88
N GLY A 264 7.20 -20.13 -13.25
CA GLY A 264 7.33 -21.49 -12.78
C GLY A 264 7.88 -21.61 -11.36
N SER A 265 8.83 -20.77 -10.98
CA SER A 265 9.39 -20.69 -9.62
C SER A 265 9.99 -19.30 -9.37
N TYR A 266 10.22 -18.97 -8.10
CA TYR A 266 10.92 -17.73 -7.74
C TYR A 266 12.39 -17.75 -8.20
N HIS A 267 13.05 -18.89 -8.13
CA HIS A 267 14.39 -19.07 -8.70
C HIS A 267 14.44 -18.70 -10.19
N ALA A 268 13.48 -19.17 -11.00
CA ALA A 268 13.44 -18.84 -12.42
C ALA A 268 13.20 -17.35 -12.68
N PHE A 269 12.42 -16.67 -11.84
CA PHE A 269 12.26 -15.23 -11.88
C PHE A 269 13.56 -14.52 -11.55
N LEU A 270 14.20 -14.85 -10.41
CA LEU A 270 15.45 -14.22 -9.97
C LEU A 270 16.58 -14.43 -10.98
N SER A 271 16.73 -15.64 -11.51
CA SER A 271 17.75 -15.95 -12.53
C SER A 271 17.61 -15.11 -13.79
N LYS A 272 16.40 -14.63 -14.09
CA LYS A 272 16.11 -13.82 -15.29
C LYS A 272 16.21 -12.31 -15.05
N TYR A 273 15.77 -11.83 -13.90
CA TYR A 273 15.58 -10.41 -13.66
C TYR A 273 16.47 -9.82 -12.56
N GLU A 274 17.16 -10.66 -11.77
CA GLU A 274 18.04 -10.21 -10.68
C GLU A 274 19.52 -10.45 -11.01
N PRO A 275 20.26 -9.44 -11.46
CA PRO A 275 21.66 -9.61 -11.86
C PRO A 275 22.59 -10.06 -10.71
N SER A 276 22.25 -9.72 -9.47
CA SER A 276 23.05 -10.11 -8.30
C SER A 276 22.78 -11.53 -7.81
N TYR A 277 21.76 -12.21 -8.37
CA TYR A 277 21.41 -13.57 -8.00
C TYR A 277 22.30 -14.60 -8.73
N GLN A 278 23.17 -15.27 -7.98
CA GLN A 278 24.18 -16.18 -8.55
C GLN A 278 23.90 -17.66 -8.29
N THR A 279 22.84 -18.00 -7.55
CA THR A 279 22.50 -19.41 -7.27
C THR A 279 22.12 -20.14 -8.55
N ARG A 280 22.71 -21.31 -8.76
CA ARG A 280 22.44 -22.15 -9.91
C ARG A 280 21.98 -23.54 -9.46
N PHE A 281 21.01 -24.07 -10.15
CA PHE A 281 20.49 -25.41 -9.96
C PHE A 281 20.60 -26.21 -11.26
N ASP A 282 20.70 -27.50 -11.16
CA ASP A 282 20.61 -28.40 -12.32
C ASP A 282 19.16 -28.53 -12.82
N ASP A 283 18.96 -29.18 -13.98
CA ASP A 283 17.65 -29.31 -14.60
C ASP A 283 16.66 -30.10 -13.74
N THR A 284 17.14 -31.08 -12.98
CA THR A 284 16.30 -31.84 -12.05
C THR A 284 15.82 -30.99 -10.90
N GLN A 285 16.72 -30.23 -10.28
CA GLN A 285 16.41 -29.32 -9.21
C GLN A 285 15.46 -28.17 -9.68
N CYS A 286 15.70 -27.63 -10.86
CA CYS A 286 14.79 -26.63 -11.46
C CYS A 286 13.38 -27.18 -11.68
N SER A 287 13.29 -28.43 -12.16
CA SER A 287 12.01 -29.12 -12.36
C SER A 287 11.28 -29.38 -11.04
N MET A 288 12.01 -29.76 -10.00
CA MET A 288 11.46 -29.93 -8.64
C MET A 288 10.96 -28.60 -8.06
N LEU A 289 11.76 -27.55 -8.16
CA LEU A 289 11.34 -26.19 -7.71
C LEU A 289 10.07 -25.73 -8.43
N LYS A 290 9.99 -25.93 -9.74
CA LYS A 290 8.80 -25.61 -10.51
C LYS A 290 7.58 -26.41 -10.05
N PHE A 291 7.74 -27.72 -9.83
CA PHE A 291 6.66 -28.57 -9.34
C PHE A 291 6.16 -28.12 -7.96
N ILE A 292 7.08 -27.90 -7.02
CA ILE A 292 6.74 -27.42 -5.66
C ILE A 292 6.01 -26.08 -5.74
N SER A 293 6.56 -25.11 -6.49
CA SER A 293 5.99 -23.77 -6.60
C SER A 293 4.60 -23.77 -7.22
N GLN A 294 4.37 -24.55 -8.27
CA GLN A 294 3.10 -24.54 -9.00
C GLN A 294 2.02 -25.46 -8.42
N LYS A 295 2.42 -26.55 -7.77
CA LYS A 295 1.48 -27.59 -7.32
C LYS A 295 1.22 -27.58 -5.82
N LEU A 296 2.22 -27.18 -5.03
CA LEU A 296 2.16 -27.34 -3.57
C LEU A 296 2.14 -25.99 -2.82
N ALA A 297 2.72 -24.92 -3.38
CA ALA A 297 2.85 -23.64 -2.70
C ALA A 297 1.51 -22.91 -2.45
N ASN A 298 0.42 -23.29 -3.13
CA ASN A 298 -0.89 -22.68 -2.93
C ASN A 298 -1.63 -23.18 -1.66
N GLY A 299 -0.95 -23.94 -0.80
CA GLY A 299 -1.40 -24.26 0.56
C GLY A 299 -2.62 -25.18 0.66
N LYS A 300 -2.95 -25.94 -0.40
CA LYS A 300 -4.15 -26.79 -0.38
C LYS A 300 -4.12 -27.88 0.67
N ARG A 301 -2.91 -28.36 1.05
CA ARG A 301 -2.75 -29.39 2.07
C ARG A 301 -1.54 -29.10 2.95
N LEU A 302 -1.77 -28.98 4.25
CA LEU A 302 -0.69 -28.82 5.22
C LEU A 302 0.24 -30.02 5.22
N GLU A 303 -0.30 -31.21 4.97
CA GLU A 303 0.40 -32.48 4.89
C GLU A 303 1.52 -32.46 3.83
N ASP A 304 1.25 -31.91 2.65
CA ASP A 304 2.22 -31.82 1.55
C ASP A 304 3.40 -30.92 1.92
N LEU A 305 3.13 -29.79 2.59
CA LEU A 305 4.15 -28.85 3.05
C LEU A 305 5.04 -29.45 4.13
N LEU A 306 4.44 -30.15 5.09
CA LEU A 306 5.17 -30.83 6.16
C LEU A 306 6.04 -31.96 5.63
N LEU A 307 5.53 -32.73 4.66
CA LEU A 307 6.28 -33.79 3.99
C LEU A 307 7.53 -33.21 3.29
N ILE A 308 7.36 -32.16 2.49
CA ILE A 308 8.48 -31.52 1.77
C ILE A 308 9.49 -30.97 2.77
N ARG A 309 9.05 -30.26 3.80
CA ARG A 309 9.95 -29.72 4.82
C ARG A 309 10.77 -30.83 5.49
N ASN A 310 10.14 -31.96 5.83
CA ASN A 310 10.83 -33.06 6.46
C ASN A 310 11.80 -33.75 5.52
N VAL A 311 11.46 -33.98 4.25
CA VAL A 311 12.37 -34.52 3.23
C VAL A 311 13.57 -33.59 3.03
N VAL A 312 13.39 -32.31 2.94
CA VAL A 312 14.48 -31.33 2.78
C VAL A 312 15.40 -31.27 4.02
N ARG A 313 14.86 -31.43 5.22
CA ARG A 313 15.64 -31.37 6.47
C ARG A 313 16.40 -32.66 6.80
N SER A 314 15.88 -33.80 6.44
CA SER A 314 16.38 -35.10 6.93
C SER A 314 16.62 -36.14 5.83
N ALA A 315 16.82 -35.81 4.60
CA ALA A 315 17.17 -36.72 3.50
C ALA A 315 16.42 -38.09 3.45
N SER A 316 15.79 -38.50 4.53
CA SER A 316 14.87 -39.67 4.63
C SER A 316 13.74 -39.34 5.60
N THR A 317 12.50 -39.64 5.20
CA THR A 317 11.35 -39.40 6.04
C THR A 317 10.66 -40.71 6.35
N SER A 318 10.55 -41.06 7.62
CA SER A 318 9.63 -42.11 8.05
C SER A 318 8.24 -41.53 8.25
N TYR A 319 7.21 -42.30 7.98
CA TYR A 319 5.81 -41.88 8.11
C TYR A 319 5.42 -41.51 9.54
N ALA A 320 5.98 -42.15 10.54
CA ALA A 320 5.60 -41.98 11.95
C ALA A 320 5.83 -40.54 12.51
N PRO A 321 7.02 -39.92 12.35
CA PRO A 321 7.24 -38.53 12.81
C PRO A 321 6.37 -37.52 12.08
N LEU A 322 6.09 -37.74 10.79
CA LEU A 322 5.21 -36.86 10.01
C LEU A 322 3.76 -36.92 10.53
N ALA A 323 3.26 -38.12 10.79
CA ALA A 323 1.90 -38.32 11.33
C ALA A 323 1.75 -37.74 12.74
N GLU A 324 2.80 -37.79 13.55
CA GLU A 324 2.82 -37.22 14.90
C GLU A 324 2.78 -35.68 14.86
N GLU A 325 3.59 -35.05 14.02
CA GLU A 325 3.59 -33.59 13.82
C GLU A 325 2.28 -33.09 13.22
N LEU A 326 1.67 -33.82 12.28
CA LEU A 326 0.36 -33.50 11.71
C LEU A 326 -0.74 -33.56 12.77
N HIS A 327 -0.71 -34.57 13.62
CA HIS A 327 -1.67 -34.70 14.71
C HIS A 327 -1.56 -33.53 15.70
N GLU A 328 -0.34 -33.16 16.10
CA GLU A 328 -0.09 -32.04 17.00
C GLU A 328 -0.59 -30.70 16.44
N ARG A 329 -0.42 -30.46 15.14
CA ARG A 329 -0.80 -29.20 14.51
C ARG A 329 -2.26 -29.10 14.09
N THR A 330 -2.89 -30.22 13.76
CA THR A 330 -4.24 -30.21 13.16
C THR A 330 -5.31 -30.85 14.04
N GLY A 331 -4.91 -31.58 15.09
CA GLY A 331 -5.83 -32.36 15.91
C GLY A 331 -6.48 -33.56 15.15
N ARG A 332 -6.08 -33.81 13.90
CA ARG A 332 -6.62 -34.91 13.06
C ARG A 332 -6.01 -36.24 13.47
N ASP A 333 -6.85 -37.29 13.55
CA ASP A 333 -6.42 -38.64 13.93
C ASP A 333 -5.45 -39.21 12.89
N ARG A 334 -4.46 -40.00 13.38
CA ARG A 334 -3.42 -40.67 12.59
C ARG A 334 -3.95 -41.51 11.40
N LYS A 335 -5.21 -41.93 11.48
CA LYS A 335 -5.86 -42.76 10.44
C LYS A 335 -6.50 -41.97 9.29
N SER A 336 -6.60 -40.65 9.42
CA SER A 336 -7.24 -39.79 8.39
C SER A 336 -6.28 -39.23 7.33
N VAL A 337 -5.01 -39.68 7.35
CA VAL A 337 -3.92 -39.15 6.52
C VAL A 337 -3.49 -40.16 5.43
N VAL A 338 -4.22 -41.22 5.22
CA VAL A 338 -3.96 -42.22 4.12
C VAL A 338 -4.93 -42.00 2.98
#